data_d5cda800e858f89592d2540e8351b30e
#
_entry.id   d5cda800e858f89592d2540e8351b30e
#
_cell.length_a   1.000
_cell.length_b   1.000
_cell.length_c   1.000
_cell.angle_alpha   90.00
_cell.angle_beta   90.00
_cell.angle_gamma   90.00
#
_symmetry.space_group_name_H-M   'P 1'
#
loop_
_entity.id
_entity.type
_entity.pdbx_description
1 polymer ?
#
loop_
_entity_poly.entity_id
_entity_poly.type
_entity_poly.pdbx_seq_one_letter_code
_entity_poly.pdbx_strand_id
1 'polypeptide(L)' 'MNLSTYIRMQHGRGAELAAQIGVPQSLISQWRTGARPIPAERCPLIERATHGQVRCEDLRPDVDWAVLRGTSR' A
#
# COMPACT_ATOMS: atom_id res chain seq x y z
N MET A 1 0.66 -4.10 -9.10
CA MET A 1 -0.76 -4.41 -8.81
C MET A 1 -1.29 -3.35 -7.85
N ASN A 2 -2.50 -2.87 -8.08
CA ASN A 2 -3.03 -1.86 -7.17
C ASN A 2 -3.63 -2.52 -5.92
N LEU A 3 -3.85 -1.70 -4.89
CA LEU A 3 -4.28 -2.19 -3.60
C LEU A 3 -5.66 -2.87 -3.67
N SER A 4 -6.58 -2.28 -4.44
CA SER A 4 -7.92 -2.84 -4.58
C SER A 4 -7.88 -4.25 -5.17
N THR A 5 -7.10 -4.43 -6.21
CA THR A 5 -6.95 -5.74 -6.85
C THR A 5 -6.34 -6.76 -5.87
N TYR A 6 -5.31 -6.34 -5.16
CA TYR A 6 -4.64 -7.23 -4.19
C TYR A 6 -5.61 -7.72 -3.13
N ILE A 7 -6.42 -6.81 -2.58
CA ILE A 7 -7.36 -7.17 -1.52
C ILE A 7 -8.45 -8.09 -2.04
N ARG A 8 -8.89 -7.91 -3.29
CA ARG A 8 -9.96 -8.72 -3.84
C ARG A 8 -9.51 -10.11 -4.26
N MET A 9 -8.22 -10.34 -4.39
CA MET A 9 -7.71 -11.64 -4.82
C MET A 9 -7.97 -12.73 -3.81
N GLN A 10 -8.07 -12.40 -2.55
CA GLN A 10 -8.27 -13.39 -1.51
C GLN A 10 -9.06 -12.79 -0.35
N HIS A 11 -10.02 -13.54 0.15
CA HIS A 11 -10.84 -13.09 1.27
C HIS A 11 -9.97 -12.88 2.52
N GLY A 12 -10.23 -11.79 3.22
CA GLY A 12 -9.52 -11.50 4.46
C GLY A 12 -8.20 -10.77 4.31
N ARG A 13 -7.76 -10.50 3.08
CA ARG A 13 -6.48 -9.82 2.87
C ARG A 13 -6.44 -8.41 3.44
N GLY A 14 -7.56 -7.70 3.38
CA GLY A 14 -7.60 -6.36 3.93
C GLY A 14 -7.36 -6.34 5.43
N ALA A 15 -7.99 -7.25 6.14
CA ALA A 15 -7.81 -7.37 7.59
C ALA A 15 -6.39 -7.79 7.94
N GLU A 16 -5.85 -8.73 7.17
CA GLU A 16 -4.49 -9.21 7.38
C GLU A 16 -3.47 -8.09 7.16
N LEU A 17 -3.64 -7.34 6.09
CA LEU A 17 -2.75 -6.23 5.79
C LEU A 17 -2.81 -5.16 6.88
N ALA A 18 -4.03 -4.83 7.33
CA ALA A 18 -4.21 -3.86 8.39
C ALA A 18 -3.47 -4.27 9.66
N ALA A 19 -3.58 -5.54 10.02
CA ALA A 19 -2.88 -6.06 11.19
C ALA A 19 -1.36 -5.98 11.03
N GLN A 20 -0.87 -6.30 9.84
CA GLN A 20 0.57 -6.31 9.60
C GLN A 20 1.20 -4.93 9.67
N ILE A 21 0.49 -3.91 9.20
CA ILE A 21 1.05 -2.56 9.21
C ILE A 21 0.53 -1.71 10.37
N GLY A 22 -0.30 -2.29 11.23
CA GLY A 22 -0.72 -1.64 12.47
C GLY A 22 -1.73 -0.53 12.31
N VAL A 23 -2.66 -0.66 11.35
CA VAL A 23 -3.70 0.34 11.14
C VAL A 23 -5.07 -0.33 11.21
N PRO A 24 -6.14 0.43 11.47
CA PRO A 24 -7.49 -0.15 11.44
C PRO A 24 -7.89 -0.56 10.03
N GLN A 25 -8.70 -1.60 9.97
CA GLN A 25 -9.18 -2.12 8.68
C GLN A 25 -9.99 -1.06 7.92
N SER A 26 -10.68 -0.18 8.64
CA SER A 26 -11.42 0.91 8.02
C SER A 26 -10.50 1.84 7.22
N LEU A 27 -9.27 2.04 7.68
CA LEU A 27 -8.32 2.87 6.97
C LEU A 27 -7.88 2.20 5.67
N ILE A 28 -7.65 0.90 5.70
CA ILE A 28 -7.35 0.14 4.49
C ILE A 28 -8.47 0.30 3.46
N SER A 29 -9.71 0.23 3.91
CA SER A 29 -10.87 0.41 3.05
C SER A 29 -10.90 1.80 2.42
N GLN A 30 -10.59 2.83 3.20
CA GLN A 30 -10.55 4.20 2.70
C GLN A 30 -9.44 4.40 1.66
N TRP A 31 -8.30 3.78 1.90
CA TRP A 31 -7.19 3.83 0.93
C TRP A 31 -7.56 3.10 -0.36
N ARG A 32 -8.22 1.95 -0.22
CA ARG A 32 -8.60 1.12 -1.36
C ARG A 32 -9.59 1.83 -2.28
N THR A 33 -10.53 2.57 -1.70
CA THR A 33 -11.57 3.25 -2.47
C THR A 33 -11.19 4.65 -2.90
N GLY A 34 -10.06 5.16 -2.40
CA GLY A 34 -9.65 6.51 -2.72
C GLY A 34 -10.28 7.59 -1.85
N ALA A 35 -11.04 7.19 -0.83
CA ALA A 35 -11.67 8.15 0.07
C ALA A 35 -10.63 8.92 0.87
N ARG A 36 -9.45 8.35 1.06
CA ARG A 36 -8.36 9.00 1.78
C ARG A 36 -7.04 8.68 1.08
N PRO A 37 -6.16 9.65 0.89
CA PRO A 37 -4.86 9.39 0.26
C PRO A 37 -3.97 8.56 1.19
N ILE A 38 -3.15 7.71 0.58
CA ILE A 38 -2.20 6.90 1.33
C ILE A 38 -0.98 7.76 1.61
N PRO A 39 -0.57 7.90 2.89
CA PRO A 39 0.64 8.65 3.18
C PRO A 39 1.86 7.99 2.55
N ALA A 40 2.77 8.81 2.04
CA ALA A 40 3.97 8.28 1.40
C ALA A 40 4.76 7.38 2.35
N GLU A 41 4.78 7.72 3.62
CA GLU A 41 5.54 6.94 4.61
C GLU A 41 4.94 5.56 4.86
N ARG A 42 3.68 5.34 4.48
CA ARG A 42 3.04 4.03 4.64
C ARG A 42 3.27 3.14 3.44
N CYS A 43 3.60 3.70 2.30
CA CYS A 43 3.75 2.92 1.08
C CYS A 43 4.80 1.83 1.19
N PRO A 44 6.01 2.10 1.72
CA PRO A 44 7.00 1.02 1.87
C PRO A 44 6.53 -0.10 2.78
N LEU A 45 5.73 0.22 3.80
CA LEU A 45 5.20 -0.78 4.70
C LEU A 45 4.23 -1.71 3.96
N ILE A 46 3.38 -1.13 3.13
CA ILE A 46 2.42 -1.91 2.34
C ILE A 46 3.16 -2.76 1.31
N GLU A 47 4.15 -2.20 0.66
CA GLU A 47 4.93 -2.95 -0.31
C GLU A 47 5.59 -4.15 0.35
N ARG A 48 6.17 -3.97 1.52
CA ARG A 48 6.83 -5.06 2.25
C ARG A 48 5.80 -6.10 2.69
N ALA A 49 4.67 -5.66 3.22
CA ALA A 49 3.65 -6.57 3.73
C ALA A 49 3.02 -7.40 2.61
N THR A 50 3.02 -6.89 1.40
CA THR A 50 2.47 -7.60 0.24
C THR A 50 3.55 -8.34 -0.55
N HIS A 51 4.76 -8.41 -0.02
CA HIS A 51 5.90 -9.07 -0.67
C HIS A 51 6.18 -8.49 -2.06
N GLY A 52 6.01 -7.19 -2.19
CA GLY A 52 6.27 -6.49 -3.43
C GLY A 52 5.16 -6.58 -4.47
N GLN A 53 4.06 -7.24 -4.17
CA GLN A 53 2.95 -7.33 -5.12
C GLN A 53 2.24 -6.00 -5.31
N VAL A 54 2.13 -5.22 -4.23
CA VAL A 54 1.63 -3.84 -4.31
C VAL A 54 2.80 -2.93 -4.05
N ARG A 55 3.22 -2.22 -5.08
CA ARG A 55 4.42 -1.39 -5.00
C ARG A 55 4.06 0.03 -4.64
N CYS A 56 5.05 0.77 -4.13
CA CYS A 56 4.85 2.18 -3.81
C CYS A 56 4.35 2.96 -5.02
N GLU A 57 4.85 2.64 -6.19
CA GLU A 57 4.42 3.28 -7.42
C GLU A 57 2.95 3.02 -7.73
N ASP A 58 2.45 1.85 -7.34
CA ASP A 58 1.03 1.53 -7.52
C ASP A 58 0.15 2.32 -6.55
N LEU A 59 0.67 2.62 -5.37
CA LEU A 59 -0.08 3.31 -4.33
C LEU A 59 -0.08 4.83 -4.52
N ARG A 60 1.07 5.37 -4.86
CA ARG A 60 1.26 6.80 -5.04
C ARG A 60 2.11 7.07 -6.28
N PRO A 61 1.52 6.98 -7.48
CA PRO A 61 2.29 7.23 -8.71
C PRO A 61 2.73 8.69 -8.87
N ASP A 62 2.15 9.58 -8.07
CA ASP A 62 2.52 10.99 -8.09
C ASP A 62 3.84 11.28 -7.36
N VAL A 63 4.34 10.31 -6.59
CA VAL A 63 5.59 10.46 -5.85
C VAL A 63 6.74 9.88 -6.67
N ASP A 64 7.86 10.58 -6.68
CA ASP A 64 9.03 10.11 -7.40
C ASP A 64 9.79 9.10 -6.55
N TRP A 65 9.33 7.87 -6.57
CA TRP A 65 9.92 6.80 -5.78
C TRP A 65 11.33 6.46 -6.21
N ALA A 66 11.64 6.68 -7.48
CA ALA A 66 12.98 6.41 -7.98
C ALA A 66 14.00 7.29 -7.28
N VAL A 67 13.67 8.55 -7.08
CA VAL A 67 14.56 9.46 -6.35
C VAL A 67 14.71 9.02 -4.89
N LEU A 68 13.60 8.67 -4.26
CA LEU A 68 13.63 8.29 -2.85
C LEU A 68 14.39 7.00 -2.61
N ARG A 69 14.30 6.05 -3.53
CA ARG A 69 14.98 4.77 -3.39
C ARG A 69 16.41 4.83 -3.89
N GLY A 70 16.59 5.57 -4.96
CA GLY A 70 17.83 5.54 -5.71
C GLY A 70 18.89 6.46 -5.20
N THR A 71 18.58 7.14 -4.15
CA THR A 71 19.57 8.04 -3.58
C THR A 71 20.85 7.33 -3.27
N SER A 72 20.72 6.09 -3.12
CA SER A 72 21.89 5.32 -2.93
C SER A 72 22.54 4.99 -4.21
N ARG A 73 22.16 5.46 -5.00
CA ARG A 73 22.70 5.05 -6.05
C ARG A 73 23.32 5.52 -6.55
#